data_0dead3ac3b576d752f9512820fae8acf
#
_entry.id   0dead3ac3b576d752f9512820fae8acf
#
_cell.length_a   1.000
_cell.length_b   1.000
_cell.length_c   1.000
_cell.angle_alpha   90.00
_cell.angle_beta   90.00
_cell.angle_gamma   90.00
#
_symmetry.space_group_name_H-M   'P 1'
#
loop_
_entity.id
_entity.type
_entity.pdbx_description
1 polymer ?
#
loop_
_entity_poly.entity_id
_entity_poly.type
_entity_poly.pdbx_seq_one_letter_code
_entity_poly.pdbx_strand_id
1 'polypeptide(L)'
;MEFNGVFHQAYDNYCYPLNEDELIINIKTGYDVKKVNIILGDPFAAGILGGGETWNGDKQPIIFKKKLKHQIWWTTTVKPPFKRLKYYFELITEDERWFYFEDGFVSAEQMALEGRSRQCFVFPWMNPCDIPVTPKWVNDTIWYQIFPDRFCNGDHSIDPDYVVPWRNRGKVKNEECFGGDLAGIIQKLDYLKELGINGIYLTPINESPSNHKYDTTDYAKIDPRFGDEETFKRLVLEAHKRDMRIMLDGVFNHCGYYFAPWQDVLAKGTDSEYYDWFMINEWPLDFKHGAAKKGQFYTFGFFDNMPKLNTNNPAVRKYFIDICANWVENYHIDGLRLDVANEVSHRFCKELRARLKEINPDIYILGEIWHNALPWLRGDEFDAVMNYPLGESIKDFWIDKSQTNQDFEYTINRCYTNYMQQTNDVLFNLLDSHDTKRLRSDTKNLDQYFAQLAVLFAMPGSYDPDCRRCMPWDDIEAGRFKERIEMVSKLIHLRASEPLLKGRNFHFPDDFADNPRVIQFRKMGWVDTYVEVIVNCSDEDIEVPKDGEVLFERHCIDTTLLTNGILIRKIVGNGDK
;
A
#
# COMPACT_ATOMS: atom_id res chain seq x y z
N MET A 1 36.04 5.86 -3.74
CA MET A 1 34.64 5.37 -3.81
C MET A 1 34.17 4.85 -2.44
N GLU A 2 32.95 5.17 -2.03
CA GLU A 2 32.33 4.67 -0.80
C GLU A 2 31.68 3.30 -1.03
N PHE A 3 32.44 2.23 -0.87
CA PHE A 3 31.99 0.86 -1.14
C PHE A 3 30.77 0.44 -0.33
N ASN A 4 30.68 0.87 0.95
CA ASN A 4 29.54 0.56 1.82
C ASN A 4 28.22 1.19 1.37
N GLY A 5 28.28 2.19 0.49
CA GLY A 5 27.11 2.80 -0.13
C GLY A 5 26.54 1.98 -1.30
N VAL A 6 27.32 1.05 -1.85
CA VAL A 6 26.93 0.27 -3.04
C VAL A 6 26.27 -1.03 -2.63
N PHE A 7 25.09 -1.30 -3.20
CA PHE A 7 24.38 -2.56 -2.97
C PHE A 7 23.49 -2.93 -4.15
N HIS A 8 23.57 -4.19 -4.53
CA HIS A 8 22.70 -4.85 -5.49
C HIS A 8 22.59 -6.35 -5.18
N GLN A 9 21.48 -6.95 -5.58
CA GLN A 9 21.26 -8.41 -5.59
C GLN A 9 20.40 -8.78 -6.80
N ALA A 10 20.60 -9.99 -7.34
CA ALA A 10 19.91 -10.43 -8.56
C ALA A 10 18.48 -10.95 -8.31
N TYR A 11 17.78 -10.45 -7.32
CA TYR A 11 16.42 -10.85 -6.92
C TYR A 11 15.70 -9.75 -6.14
N ASP A 12 14.44 -10.01 -5.73
CA ASP A 12 13.55 -9.09 -5.02
C ASP A 12 13.36 -7.77 -5.78
N ASN A 13 13.25 -6.64 -5.08
CA ASN A 13 13.10 -5.30 -5.66
C ASN A 13 14.35 -4.76 -6.37
N TYR A 14 15.46 -5.50 -6.38
CA TYR A 14 16.67 -5.12 -7.10
C TYR A 14 16.76 -5.69 -8.50
N CYS A 15 16.19 -6.88 -8.73
CA CYS A 15 16.18 -7.50 -10.05
C CYS A 15 14.95 -8.39 -10.19
N TYR A 16 13.99 -7.99 -11.03
CA TYR A 16 12.72 -8.69 -11.20
C TYR A 16 12.11 -8.44 -12.57
N PRO A 17 11.35 -9.42 -13.10
CA PRO A 17 10.60 -9.23 -14.34
C PRO A 17 9.42 -8.27 -14.11
N LEU A 18 9.34 -7.22 -14.92
CA LEU A 18 8.19 -6.32 -14.96
C LEU A 18 7.01 -6.94 -15.72
N ASN A 19 7.33 -7.65 -16.77
CA ASN A 19 6.44 -8.41 -17.63
C ASN A 19 7.25 -9.51 -18.34
N GLU A 20 6.65 -10.22 -19.29
CA GLU A 20 7.31 -11.33 -20.00
C GLU A 20 8.56 -10.92 -20.78
N ASP A 21 8.72 -9.65 -21.15
CA ASP A 21 9.81 -9.17 -22.00
C ASP A 21 10.79 -8.24 -21.29
N GLU A 22 10.38 -7.63 -20.18
CA GLU A 22 11.12 -6.57 -19.51
C GLU A 22 11.57 -6.97 -18.11
N LEU A 23 12.86 -6.76 -17.84
CA LEU A 23 13.50 -6.98 -16.54
C LEU A 23 13.92 -5.63 -15.97
N ILE A 24 13.52 -5.35 -14.75
CA ILE A 24 13.97 -4.17 -13.98
C ILE A 24 15.25 -4.54 -13.23
N ILE A 25 16.25 -3.68 -13.30
CA ILE A 25 17.49 -3.80 -12.54
C ILE A 25 17.75 -2.49 -11.80
N ASN A 26 17.92 -2.62 -10.49
CA ASN A 26 18.16 -1.50 -9.57
C ASN A 26 19.48 -1.68 -8.82
N ILE A 27 20.18 -0.58 -8.57
CA ILE A 27 21.41 -0.56 -7.75
C ILE A 27 21.41 0.68 -6.86
N LYS A 28 21.85 0.53 -5.62
CA LYS A 28 22.15 1.65 -4.72
C LYS A 28 23.64 2.01 -4.81
N THR A 29 23.94 3.30 -4.71
CA THR A 29 25.32 3.80 -4.59
C THR A 29 25.39 4.95 -3.59
N GLY A 30 26.59 5.30 -3.13
CA GLY A 30 26.84 6.57 -2.45
C GLY A 30 26.69 7.77 -3.41
N TYR A 31 26.67 8.97 -2.86
CA TYR A 31 26.60 10.23 -3.64
C TYR A 31 27.91 10.58 -4.37
N ASP A 32 29.00 9.90 -4.03
CA ASP A 32 30.30 10.00 -4.73
C ASP A 32 30.26 9.40 -6.13
N VAL A 33 29.37 8.41 -6.39
CA VAL A 33 29.18 7.82 -7.72
C VAL A 33 28.38 8.76 -8.61
N LYS A 34 28.99 9.20 -9.71
CA LYS A 34 28.40 10.17 -10.66
C LYS A 34 27.71 9.50 -11.84
N LYS A 35 28.20 8.32 -12.26
CA LYS A 35 27.64 7.55 -13.37
C LYS A 35 27.66 6.07 -13.04
N VAL A 36 26.61 5.40 -13.45
CA VAL A 36 26.48 3.94 -13.39
C VAL A 36 26.21 3.42 -14.80
N ASN A 37 27.01 2.46 -15.24
CA ASN A 37 26.73 1.69 -16.43
C ASN A 37 26.51 0.23 -16.04
N ILE A 38 25.66 -0.45 -16.79
CA ILE A 38 25.51 -1.91 -16.73
C ILE A 38 26.15 -2.53 -17.95
N ILE A 39 26.92 -3.58 -17.75
CA ILE A 39 27.45 -4.43 -18.81
C ILE A 39 26.67 -5.73 -18.78
N LEU A 40 25.97 -6.06 -19.85
CA LEU A 40 24.97 -7.12 -19.86
C LEU A 40 24.98 -7.93 -21.17
N GLY A 41 24.55 -9.18 -21.09
CA GLY A 41 24.44 -10.05 -22.24
C GLY A 41 23.92 -11.43 -21.87
N ASP A 42 23.76 -12.29 -22.88
CA ASP A 42 23.38 -13.69 -22.64
C ASP A 42 24.52 -14.43 -21.94
N PRO A 43 24.26 -15.22 -20.87
CA PRO A 43 25.29 -15.96 -20.15
C PRO A 43 26.05 -16.97 -21.02
N PHE A 44 25.45 -17.45 -22.11
CA PHE A 44 26.04 -18.42 -23.01
C PHE A 44 26.61 -17.82 -24.30
N ALA A 45 26.70 -16.50 -24.41
CA ALA A 45 27.26 -15.83 -25.60
C ALA A 45 28.72 -16.25 -25.90
N ALA A 46 29.49 -16.67 -24.89
CA ALA A 46 30.85 -17.20 -25.02
C ALA A 46 30.92 -18.75 -25.00
N GLY A 47 29.80 -19.45 -25.24
CA GLY A 47 29.68 -20.90 -25.22
C GLY A 47 29.27 -21.50 -23.86
N ILE A 48 28.76 -22.74 -23.91
CA ILE A 48 28.13 -23.41 -22.73
C ILE A 48 29.16 -23.74 -21.65
N LEU A 49 30.40 -24.05 -22.00
CA LEU A 49 31.44 -24.49 -21.07
C LEU A 49 32.54 -23.45 -20.84
N GLY A 50 32.29 -22.20 -21.23
CA GLY A 50 33.30 -21.13 -21.08
C GLY A 50 34.57 -21.44 -21.87
N GLY A 51 34.45 -22.00 -23.07
CA GLY A 51 35.53 -22.55 -23.90
C GLY A 51 36.51 -21.48 -24.39
N GLY A 52 37.31 -20.92 -23.50
CA GLY A 52 38.46 -20.11 -23.84
C GLY A 52 38.18 -18.66 -24.28
N GLU A 53 36.94 -18.29 -24.52
CA GLU A 53 36.56 -16.90 -24.85
C GLU A 53 36.14 -16.13 -23.63
N THR A 54 36.65 -14.89 -23.49
CA THR A 54 36.20 -13.97 -22.45
C THR A 54 34.80 -13.49 -22.77
N TRP A 55 33.85 -13.70 -21.85
CA TRP A 55 32.50 -13.18 -22.00
C TRP A 55 32.53 -11.63 -22.01
N ASN A 56 31.98 -11.05 -23.07
CA ASN A 56 31.84 -9.61 -23.26
C ASN A 56 30.35 -9.27 -23.39
N GLY A 57 29.86 -8.37 -22.51
CA GLY A 57 28.51 -7.84 -22.58
C GLY A 57 28.49 -6.46 -23.23
N ASP A 58 27.29 -6.03 -23.63
CA ASP A 58 27.03 -4.69 -24.12
C ASP A 58 26.95 -3.69 -22.97
N LYS A 59 27.57 -2.52 -23.12
CA LYS A 59 27.56 -1.45 -22.13
C LYS A 59 26.37 -0.51 -22.35
N GLN A 60 25.57 -0.30 -21.31
CA GLN A 60 24.45 0.63 -21.32
C GLN A 60 24.50 1.56 -20.10
N PRO A 61 24.23 2.88 -20.25
CA PRO A 61 24.14 3.79 -19.12
C PRO A 61 22.83 3.61 -18.36
N ILE A 62 22.90 3.74 -17.03
CA ILE A 62 21.71 3.83 -16.19
C ILE A 62 21.49 5.32 -15.89
N ILE A 63 20.39 5.88 -16.41
CA ILE A 63 20.09 7.31 -16.34
C ILE A 63 19.01 7.68 -15.33
N PHE A 64 18.06 6.76 -15.07
CA PHE A 64 16.99 7.01 -14.10
C PHE A 64 17.51 6.81 -12.68
N LYS A 65 17.29 7.83 -11.86
CA LYS A 65 17.74 7.80 -10.47
C LYS A 65 16.75 8.50 -9.54
N LYS A 66 16.71 8.05 -8.28
CA LYS A 66 15.98 8.66 -7.18
C LYS A 66 16.96 8.95 -6.04
N LYS A 67 16.87 10.15 -5.46
CA LYS A 67 17.68 10.53 -4.29
C LYS A 67 17.05 9.91 -3.03
N LEU A 68 17.85 9.23 -2.22
CA LEU A 68 17.53 8.77 -0.88
C LEU A 68 18.43 9.54 0.11
N LYS A 69 18.13 9.54 1.40
CA LYS A 69 18.86 10.36 2.39
C LYS A 69 20.39 10.21 2.35
N HIS A 70 20.89 9.00 2.13
CA HIS A 70 22.34 8.70 2.15
C HIS A 70 22.83 7.97 0.91
N GLN A 71 21.97 7.70 -0.07
CA GLN A 71 22.27 6.90 -1.24
C GLN A 71 21.48 7.40 -2.46
N ILE A 72 21.93 6.99 -3.63
CA ILE A 72 21.19 7.15 -4.88
C ILE A 72 20.69 5.77 -5.30
N TRP A 73 19.42 5.67 -5.63
CA TRP A 73 18.81 4.51 -6.25
C TRP A 73 18.80 4.69 -7.77
N TRP A 74 19.49 3.80 -8.48
CA TRP A 74 19.55 3.79 -9.93
C TRP A 74 18.67 2.69 -10.48
N THR A 75 17.96 2.96 -11.58
CA THR A 75 16.99 2.03 -12.19
C THR A 75 17.20 1.96 -13.68
N THR A 76 17.19 0.76 -14.24
CA THR A 76 17.11 0.52 -15.68
C THR A 76 16.15 -0.61 -16.00
N THR A 77 15.56 -0.54 -17.21
CA THR A 77 14.76 -1.62 -17.79
C THR A 77 15.52 -2.21 -18.96
N VAL A 78 15.65 -3.52 -18.98
CA VAL A 78 16.32 -4.26 -20.05
C VAL A 78 15.39 -5.30 -20.66
N LYS A 79 15.60 -5.65 -21.93
CA LYS A 79 14.84 -6.66 -22.67
C LYS A 79 15.77 -7.81 -23.06
N PRO A 80 15.95 -8.83 -22.21
CA PRO A 80 16.82 -9.95 -22.52
C PRO A 80 16.28 -10.75 -23.71
N PRO A 81 17.03 -10.88 -24.84
CA PRO A 81 16.50 -11.52 -26.04
C PRO A 81 16.21 -13.01 -25.86
N PHE A 82 16.84 -13.66 -24.88
CA PHE A 82 16.69 -15.07 -24.55
C PHE A 82 16.10 -15.32 -23.15
N LYS A 83 15.36 -14.34 -22.59
CA LYS A 83 14.70 -14.44 -21.27
C LYS A 83 15.65 -14.73 -20.09
N ARG A 84 16.93 -14.49 -20.25
CA ARG A 84 17.99 -14.68 -19.25
C ARG A 84 19.06 -13.63 -19.42
N LEU A 85 19.78 -13.29 -18.35
CA LEU A 85 20.74 -12.20 -18.36
C LEU A 85 21.92 -12.52 -17.45
N LYS A 86 23.14 -12.19 -17.92
CA LYS A 86 24.36 -12.08 -17.13
C LYS A 86 24.85 -10.65 -17.20
N TYR A 87 25.24 -10.07 -16.06
CA TYR A 87 25.61 -8.65 -16.00
C TYR A 87 26.50 -8.33 -14.83
N TYR A 88 27.13 -7.15 -14.90
CA TYR A 88 27.85 -6.49 -13.80
C TYR A 88 27.77 -4.96 -14.01
N PHE A 89 28.20 -4.19 -13.00
CA PHE A 89 28.11 -2.74 -13.03
C PHE A 89 29.50 -2.10 -13.18
N GLU A 90 29.55 -0.98 -13.87
CA GLU A 90 30.67 -0.05 -13.90
C GLU A 90 30.24 1.22 -13.16
N LEU A 91 31.00 1.57 -12.11
CA LEU A 91 30.74 2.70 -11.22
C LEU A 91 31.84 3.74 -11.44
N ILE A 92 31.45 4.99 -11.71
CA ILE A 92 32.35 6.07 -12.02
C ILE A 92 32.13 7.21 -11.02
N THR A 93 33.16 7.53 -10.23
CA THR A 93 33.24 8.74 -9.41
C THR A 93 33.91 9.88 -10.22
N GLU A 94 34.32 10.96 -9.59
CA GLU A 94 35.10 12.02 -10.28
C GLU A 94 36.48 11.52 -10.70
N ASP A 95 37.16 10.75 -9.84
CA ASP A 95 38.57 10.38 -10.00
C ASP A 95 38.78 8.88 -10.23
N GLU A 96 37.79 8.04 -9.98
CA GLU A 96 37.95 6.59 -9.96
C GLU A 96 36.92 5.89 -10.83
N ARG A 97 37.31 4.70 -11.30
CA ARG A 97 36.46 3.78 -12.06
C ARG A 97 36.58 2.39 -11.49
N TRP A 98 35.43 1.83 -11.06
CA TRP A 98 35.31 0.51 -10.43
C TRP A 98 34.29 -0.35 -11.14
N PHE A 99 34.46 -1.65 -11.04
CA PHE A 99 33.50 -2.64 -11.51
C PHE A 99 32.95 -3.41 -10.31
N TYR A 100 31.64 -3.59 -10.26
CA TYR A 100 30.94 -4.29 -9.19
C TYR A 100 30.32 -5.57 -9.70
N PHE A 101 30.80 -6.69 -9.16
CA PHE A 101 30.37 -8.06 -9.44
C PHE A 101 29.67 -8.66 -8.21
N GLU A 102 29.07 -9.85 -8.36
CA GLU A 102 28.44 -10.56 -7.23
C GLU A 102 29.46 -10.91 -6.14
N ASP A 103 30.70 -11.20 -6.50
CA ASP A 103 31.82 -11.51 -5.60
C ASP A 103 32.62 -10.28 -5.16
N GLY A 104 32.21 -9.05 -5.49
CA GLY A 104 32.78 -7.80 -4.99
C GLY A 104 33.25 -6.81 -6.04
N PHE A 105 34.19 -5.94 -5.63
CA PHE A 105 34.66 -4.82 -6.43
C PHE A 105 36.02 -5.09 -7.07
N VAL A 106 36.22 -4.55 -8.26
CA VAL A 106 37.46 -4.63 -9.03
C VAL A 106 37.80 -3.26 -9.59
N SER A 107 39.06 -2.79 -9.40
CA SER A 107 39.51 -1.53 -10.02
C SER A 107 39.64 -1.67 -11.52
N ALA A 108 39.64 -0.53 -12.23
CA ALA A 108 39.86 -0.51 -13.68
C ALA A 108 41.24 -1.10 -14.07
N GLU A 109 42.25 -0.92 -13.23
CA GLU A 109 43.60 -1.47 -13.42
C GLU A 109 43.61 -2.99 -13.31
N GLN A 110 42.98 -3.53 -12.27
CA GLN A 110 42.83 -4.97 -12.08
C GLN A 110 42.01 -5.61 -13.22
N MET A 111 40.95 -4.92 -13.68
CA MET A 111 40.11 -5.41 -14.77
C MET A 111 40.88 -5.54 -16.07
N ALA A 112 41.86 -4.67 -16.32
CA ALA A 112 42.72 -4.69 -17.50
C ALA A 112 43.79 -5.80 -17.46
N LEU A 113 44.21 -6.24 -16.24
CA LEU A 113 45.28 -7.21 -16.05
C LEU A 113 44.83 -8.68 -16.06
N GLU A 114 43.57 -8.96 -15.87
CA GLU A 114 43.13 -10.33 -15.59
C GLU A 114 42.21 -10.91 -16.66
N GLY A 115 42.63 -12.02 -17.28
CA GLY A 115 41.77 -12.97 -18.02
C GLY A 115 40.96 -13.91 -17.11
N ARG A 116 40.59 -13.51 -15.89
CA ARG A 116 39.82 -14.34 -14.97
C ARG A 116 38.33 -14.27 -15.25
N SER A 117 37.65 -15.43 -15.20
CA SER A 117 36.21 -15.51 -15.07
C SER A 117 35.78 -14.89 -13.72
N ARG A 118 34.98 -13.85 -13.75
CA ARG A 118 34.42 -13.21 -12.56
C ARG A 118 33.01 -13.69 -12.32
N GLN A 119 32.60 -13.71 -11.05
CA GLN A 119 31.22 -14.04 -10.69
C GLN A 119 30.33 -12.83 -10.97
N CYS A 120 29.74 -12.83 -12.18
CA CYS A 120 28.75 -11.83 -12.55
C CYS A 120 27.42 -12.11 -11.86
N PHE A 121 26.59 -11.10 -11.73
CA PHE A 121 25.18 -11.29 -11.42
C PHE A 121 24.49 -12.03 -12.56
N VAL A 122 23.54 -12.92 -12.23
CA VAL A 122 22.79 -13.70 -13.21
C VAL A 122 21.31 -13.69 -12.87
N PHE A 123 20.49 -13.33 -13.86
CA PHE A 123 19.07 -13.63 -13.84
C PHE A 123 18.85 -14.88 -14.72
N PRO A 124 18.56 -16.04 -14.12
CA PRO A 124 18.71 -17.32 -14.83
C PRO A 124 17.65 -17.54 -15.91
N TRP A 125 16.40 -17.16 -15.64
CA TRP A 125 15.29 -17.33 -16.59
C TRP A 125 14.04 -16.53 -16.16
N MET A 126 13.38 -15.87 -17.12
CA MET A 126 12.11 -15.16 -16.91
C MET A 126 10.94 -16.12 -17.15
N ASN A 127 10.53 -16.85 -16.11
CA ASN A 127 9.34 -17.70 -16.19
C ASN A 127 8.08 -16.85 -16.11
N PRO A 128 7.10 -17.01 -17.02
CA PRO A 128 5.86 -16.24 -16.95
C PRO A 128 5.07 -16.41 -15.63
N CYS A 129 5.12 -17.60 -15.03
CA CYS A 129 4.42 -17.89 -13.77
C CYS A 129 5.07 -17.24 -12.53
N ASP A 130 6.34 -16.80 -12.63
CA ASP A 130 7.07 -16.15 -11.54
C ASP A 130 6.93 -14.61 -11.61
N ILE A 131 6.25 -14.07 -12.62
CA ILE A 131 6.03 -12.64 -12.77
C ILE A 131 4.90 -12.23 -11.82
N PRO A 132 5.15 -11.27 -10.90
CA PRO A 132 4.08 -10.77 -10.02
C PRO A 132 2.98 -10.11 -10.83
N VAL A 133 1.75 -10.62 -10.68
CA VAL A 133 0.56 -10.06 -11.35
C VAL A 133 -0.35 -9.47 -10.28
N THR A 134 -0.64 -8.18 -10.42
CA THR A 134 -1.58 -7.43 -9.57
C THR A 134 -2.80 -7.00 -10.36
N PRO A 135 -3.99 -6.89 -9.75
CA PRO A 135 -5.20 -6.48 -10.45
C PRO A 135 -5.08 -5.03 -10.94
N LYS A 136 -5.19 -4.82 -12.25
CA LYS A 136 -4.99 -3.50 -12.87
C LYS A 136 -6.01 -2.46 -12.43
N TRP A 137 -7.23 -2.89 -12.13
CA TRP A 137 -8.33 -2.01 -11.72
C TRP A 137 -8.05 -1.27 -10.40
N VAL A 138 -7.16 -1.81 -9.54
CA VAL A 138 -6.84 -1.23 -8.22
C VAL A 138 -6.20 0.16 -8.33
N ASN A 139 -5.33 0.40 -9.33
CA ASN A 139 -4.71 1.70 -9.53
C ASN A 139 -5.73 2.82 -9.86
N ASP A 140 -6.89 2.44 -10.40
CA ASP A 140 -8.00 3.34 -10.71
C ASP A 140 -9.01 3.47 -9.56
N THR A 141 -8.78 2.78 -8.43
CA THR A 141 -9.74 2.71 -7.34
C THR A 141 -9.43 3.74 -6.26
N ILE A 142 -10.48 4.47 -5.89
CA ILE A 142 -10.53 5.32 -4.71
C ILE A 142 -11.42 4.61 -3.69
N TRP A 143 -10.80 4.10 -2.66
CA TRP A 143 -11.47 3.38 -1.60
C TRP A 143 -12.10 4.34 -0.60
N TYR A 144 -13.19 3.90 0.04
CA TYR A 144 -13.76 4.53 1.22
C TYR A 144 -13.89 3.46 2.31
N GLN A 145 -13.14 3.61 3.40
CA GLN A 145 -13.24 2.70 4.54
C GLN A 145 -14.52 2.99 5.31
N ILE A 146 -15.32 1.96 5.55
CA ILE A 146 -16.54 2.04 6.34
C ILE A 146 -16.41 1.19 7.60
N PHE A 147 -16.62 1.82 8.74
CA PHE A 147 -16.90 1.17 10.01
C PHE A 147 -18.43 1.08 10.14
N PRO A 148 -19.07 -0.10 9.89
CA PRO A 148 -20.52 -0.17 9.66
C PRO A 148 -21.35 0.44 10.78
N ASP A 149 -21.08 0.10 12.06
CA ASP A 149 -21.77 0.64 13.23
C ASP A 149 -21.85 2.18 13.29
N ARG A 150 -20.97 2.88 12.56
CA ARG A 150 -20.80 4.34 12.62
C ARG A 150 -21.12 5.05 11.30
N PHE A 151 -21.52 4.32 10.27
CA PHE A 151 -21.75 4.90 8.95
C PHE A 151 -23.18 5.39 8.75
N CYS A 152 -24.16 4.50 8.81
CA CYS A 152 -25.60 4.82 8.69
C CYS A 152 -26.44 3.70 9.27
N ASN A 153 -27.42 4.02 10.12
CA ASN A 153 -28.44 3.07 10.57
C ASN A 153 -29.57 3.06 9.55
N GLY A 154 -29.72 1.97 8.82
CA GLY A 154 -30.69 1.81 7.74
C GLY A 154 -31.89 0.93 8.10
N ASP A 155 -31.73 0.06 9.08
CA ASP A 155 -32.78 -0.85 9.56
C ASP A 155 -32.85 -0.89 11.08
N HIS A 156 -33.63 0.01 11.66
CA HIS A 156 -33.83 0.08 13.11
C HIS A 156 -34.47 -1.18 13.74
N SER A 157 -34.97 -2.11 12.95
CA SER A 157 -35.59 -3.34 13.49
C SER A 157 -34.58 -4.36 14.00
N ILE A 158 -33.30 -4.22 13.57
CA ILE A 158 -32.19 -5.06 14.02
C ILE A 158 -31.33 -4.41 15.10
N ASP A 159 -31.68 -3.20 15.54
CA ASP A 159 -30.98 -2.49 16.60
C ASP A 159 -31.05 -3.29 17.91
N PRO A 160 -29.94 -3.52 18.62
CA PRO A 160 -29.96 -4.10 19.95
C PRO A 160 -30.52 -3.11 20.98
N ASP A 161 -31.09 -3.63 22.08
CA ASP A 161 -31.71 -2.83 23.15
C ASP A 161 -30.77 -1.77 23.77
N TYR A 162 -29.45 -1.94 23.61
CA TYR A 162 -28.42 -1.04 24.14
C TYR A 162 -27.88 -0.03 23.10
N VAL A 163 -28.50 0.10 21.94
CA VAL A 163 -28.14 1.14 20.95
C VAL A 163 -28.23 2.52 21.60
N VAL A 164 -27.19 3.33 21.40
CA VAL A 164 -27.17 4.72 21.86
C VAL A 164 -27.57 5.68 20.73
N PRO A 165 -28.11 6.89 21.08
CA PRO A 165 -28.51 7.86 20.06
C PRO A 165 -27.36 8.22 19.12
N TRP A 166 -27.65 8.28 17.82
CA TRP A 166 -26.71 8.67 16.78
C TRP A 166 -26.10 10.04 17.07
N ARG A 167 -24.76 10.14 17.10
CA ARG A 167 -24.06 11.41 17.36
C ARG A 167 -22.72 11.49 16.68
N ASN A 168 -22.42 12.64 16.12
CA ASN A 168 -21.15 12.97 15.46
C ASN A 168 -20.24 13.88 16.29
N ARG A 169 -20.63 14.24 17.53
CA ARG A 169 -19.91 15.17 18.43
C ARG A 169 -19.62 14.54 19.78
N GLY A 170 -18.62 15.08 20.46
CA GLY A 170 -18.21 14.61 21.78
C GLY A 170 -17.28 13.41 21.75
N LYS A 171 -16.99 12.84 22.91
CA LYS A 171 -16.21 11.61 23.03
C LYS A 171 -17.13 10.42 22.70
N VAL A 172 -16.63 9.54 21.86
CA VAL A 172 -17.24 8.25 21.54
C VAL A 172 -16.40 7.17 22.21
N LYS A 173 -17.08 6.24 22.90
CA LYS A 173 -16.42 5.09 23.52
C LYS A 173 -16.42 3.91 22.55
N ASN A 174 -15.43 3.03 22.68
CA ASN A 174 -15.34 1.84 21.83
C ASN A 174 -16.51 0.86 22.05
N GLU A 175 -17.09 0.85 23.26
CA GLU A 175 -18.19 -0.04 23.63
C GLU A 175 -19.57 0.45 23.17
N GLU A 176 -19.67 1.72 22.74
CA GLU A 176 -20.95 2.29 22.28
C GLU A 176 -21.34 1.73 20.91
N CYS A 177 -22.57 1.21 20.81
CA CYS A 177 -23.20 0.74 19.57
C CYS A 177 -24.18 1.81 19.08
N PHE A 178 -24.03 2.23 17.82
CA PHE A 178 -24.88 3.27 17.21
C PHE A 178 -25.88 2.70 16.20
N GLY A 179 -25.83 1.40 15.93
CA GLY A 179 -26.81 0.71 15.07
C GLY A 179 -26.59 0.93 13.56
N GLY A 180 -25.42 1.42 13.13
CA GLY A 180 -25.10 1.43 11.71
C GLY A 180 -25.01 0.01 11.15
N ASP A 181 -25.50 -0.20 9.91
CA ASP A 181 -25.72 -1.51 9.31
C ASP A 181 -25.49 -1.54 7.80
N LEU A 182 -25.59 -2.72 7.19
CA LEU A 182 -25.41 -2.92 5.74
C LEU A 182 -26.54 -2.26 4.93
N ALA A 183 -27.76 -2.19 5.47
CA ALA A 183 -28.87 -1.50 4.80
C ALA A 183 -28.62 0.01 4.72
N GLY A 184 -28.06 0.60 5.77
CA GLY A 184 -27.64 2.00 5.79
C GLY A 184 -26.53 2.29 4.79
N ILE A 185 -25.58 1.36 4.62
CA ILE A 185 -24.53 1.49 3.58
C ILE A 185 -25.17 1.50 2.21
N ILE A 186 -26.11 0.58 1.91
CA ILE A 186 -26.84 0.55 0.64
C ILE A 186 -27.56 1.89 0.37
N GLN A 187 -28.19 2.47 1.37
CA GLN A 187 -28.90 3.75 1.25
C GLN A 187 -27.97 4.93 0.87
N LYS A 188 -26.69 4.84 1.21
CA LYS A 188 -25.69 5.93 1.00
C LYS A 188 -24.73 5.66 -0.16
N LEU A 189 -24.91 4.60 -0.96
CA LEU A 189 -24.05 4.31 -2.11
C LEU A 189 -24.04 5.42 -3.15
N ASP A 190 -25.18 6.08 -3.41
CA ASP A 190 -25.24 7.19 -4.36
C ASP A 190 -24.43 8.40 -3.89
N TYR A 191 -24.45 8.73 -2.60
CA TYR A 191 -23.58 9.74 -2.02
C TYR A 191 -22.09 9.42 -2.24
N LEU A 192 -21.66 8.17 -2.02
CA LEU A 192 -20.29 7.75 -2.26
C LEU A 192 -19.92 7.85 -3.75
N LYS A 193 -20.83 7.47 -4.64
CA LYS A 193 -20.65 7.60 -6.11
C LYS A 193 -20.50 9.06 -6.54
N GLU A 194 -21.33 9.96 -6.03
CA GLU A 194 -21.26 11.40 -6.31
C GLU A 194 -19.95 12.01 -5.79
N LEU A 195 -19.42 11.53 -4.66
CA LEU A 195 -18.11 11.93 -4.15
C LEU A 195 -16.97 11.50 -5.08
N GLY A 196 -17.18 10.47 -5.91
CA GLY A 196 -16.20 9.89 -6.83
C GLY A 196 -15.56 8.58 -6.31
N ILE A 197 -16.10 8.01 -5.22
CA ILE A 197 -15.66 6.73 -4.67
C ILE A 197 -16.10 5.60 -5.60
N ASN A 198 -15.19 4.65 -5.83
CA ASN A 198 -15.45 3.46 -6.63
C ASN A 198 -14.92 2.16 -5.98
N GLY A 199 -14.55 2.23 -4.70
CA GLY A 199 -14.23 1.07 -3.87
C GLY A 199 -14.67 1.29 -2.42
N ILE A 200 -15.22 0.27 -1.79
CA ILE A 200 -15.65 0.28 -0.38
C ILE A 200 -14.84 -0.79 0.35
N TYR A 201 -14.11 -0.38 1.38
CA TYR A 201 -13.46 -1.28 2.31
C TYR A 201 -14.28 -1.33 3.60
N LEU A 202 -14.82 -2.49 3.94
CA LEU A 202 -15.57 -2.72 5.18
C LEU A 202 -14.64 -3.27 6.26
N THR A 203 -14.61 -2.64 7.44
CA THR A 203 -14.06 -3.30 8.63
C THR A 203 -14.87 -4.58 8.91
N PRO A 204 -14.41 -5.52 9.76
CA PRO A 204 -15.03 -6.83 9.87
C PRO A 204 -16.53 -6.77 10.07
N ILE A 205 -17.26 -7.65 9.39
CA ILE A 205 -18.74 -7.72 9.43
C ILE A 205 -19.26 -9.03 10.04
N ASN A 206 -18.37 -9.94 10.40
CA ASN A 206 -18.72 -11.24 10.95
C ASN A 206 -19.21 -11.15 12.41
N GLU A 207 -19.92 -12.20 12.87
CA GLU A 207 -20.48 -12.27 14.21
C GLU A 207 -19.40 -12.07 15.28
N SER A 208 -19.66 -11.14 16.22
CA SER A 208 -18.71 -10.75 17.26
C SER A 208 -19.43 -9.99 18.38
N PRO A 209 -19.00 -10.07 19.64
CA PRO A 209 -19.60 -9.32 20.73
C PRO A 209 -19.37 -7.80 20.62
N SER A 210 -18.25 -7.36 20.07
CA SER A 210 -17.93 -5.94 19.94
C SER A 210 -18.58 -5.28 18.72
N ASN A 211 -18.55 -3.96 18.66
CA ASN A 211 -18.97 -3.19 17.49
C ASN A 211 -17.89 -3.11 16.40
N HIS A 212 -16.61 -3.29 16.76
CA HIS A 212 -15.48 -3.30 15.83
C HIS A 212 -15.25 -4.65 15.13
N LYS A 213 -15.78 -5.75 15.68
CA LYS A 213 -15.77 -7.11 15.14
C LYS A 213 -14.40 -7.79 15.01
N TYR A 214 -13.31 -7.18 15.45
CA TYR A 214 -11.97 -7.81 15.43
C TYR A 214 -11.84 -8.97 16.42
N ASP A 215 -12.75 -9.12 17.38
CA ASP A 215 -12.92 -10.29 18.25
C ASP A 215 -13.99 -11.25 17.69
N THR A 216 -13.81 -11.68 16.46
CA THR A 216 -14.75 -12.51 15.70
C THR A 216 -15.02 -13.85 16.39
N THR A 217 -16.30 -14.23 16.49
CA THR A 217 -16.77 -15.48 17.13
C THR A 217 -17.33 -16.49 16.15
N ASP A 218 -17.84 -16.05 15.01
CA ASP A 218 -18.26 -16.93 13.92
C ASP A 218 -17.92 -16.27 12.58
N TYR A 219 -16.92 -16.80 11.88
CA TYR A 219 -16.43 -16.26 10.61
C TYR A 219 -17.33 -16.61 9.41
N ALA A 220 -18.23 -17.58 9.57
CA ALA A 220 -19.15 -18.00 8.52
C ALA A 220 -20.44 -17.16 8.50
N LYS A 221 -20.70 -16.37 9.56
CA LYS A 221 -21.93 -15.60 9.69
C LYS A 221 -21.67 -14.09 9.65
N ILE A 222 -22.58 -13.38 9.00
CA ILE A 222 -22.71 -11.93 9.15
C ILE A 222 -23.28 -11.64 10.54
N ASP A 223 -22.78 -10.62 11.22
CA ASP A 223 -23.32 -10.21 12.52
C ASP A 223 -24.79 -9.75 12.38
N PRO A 224 -25.73 -10.30 13.17
CA PRO A 224 -27.14 -9.92 13.07
C PRO A 224 -27.44 -8.44 13.27
N ARG A 225 -26.52 -7.71 13.96
CA ARG A 225 -26.63 -6.26 14.13
C ARG A 225 -26.28 -5.47 12.86
N PHE A 226 -25.67 -6.13 11.88
CA PHE A 226 -25.36 -5.53 10.58
C PHE A 226 -26.31 -5.99 9.48
N GLY A 227 -27.08 -7.04 9.74
CA GLY A 227 -27.99 -7.67 8.78
C GLY A 227 -27.72 -9.15 8.62
N ASP A 228 -27.98 -9.65 7.44
CA ASP A 228 -27.83 -11.06 7.09
C ASP A 228 -27.06 -11.23 5.75
N GLU A 229 -26.89 -12.49 5.37
CA GLU A 229 -26.21 -12.86 4.11
C GLU A 229 -26.89 -12.25 2.87
N GLU A 230 -28.23 -12.22 2.84
CA GLU A 230 -28.97 -11.65 1.71
C GLU A 230 -28.82 -10.13 1.62
N THR A 231 -28.78 -9.46 2.76
CA THR A 231 -28.50 -8.02 2.83
C THR A 231 -27.08 -7.72 2.34
N PHE A 232 -26.09 -8.56 2.69
CA PHE A 232 -24.72 -8.38 2.20
C PHE A 232 -24.60 -8.63 0.69
N LYS A 233 -25.20 -9.70 0.18
CA LYS A 233 -25.27 -9.97 -1.27
C LYS A 233 -25.91 -8.79 -2.03
N ARG A 234 -26.97 -8.22 -1.47
CA ARG A 234 -27.62 -7.03 -2.02
C ARG A 234 -26.69 -5.83 -2.01
N LEU A 235 -25.92 -5.61 -0.93
CA LEU A 235 -24.92 -4.55 -0.88
C LEU A 235 -23.89 -4.69 -2.01
N VAL A 236 -23.32 -5.87 -2.20
CA VAL A 236 -22.34 -6.13 -3.27
C VAL A 236 -22.96 -5.89 -4.64
N LEU A 237 -24.16 -6.41 -4.88
CA LEU A 237 -24.87 -6.22 -6.14
C LEU A 237 -25.16 -4.73 -6.44
N GLU A 238 -25.62 -3.96 -5.45
CA GLU A 238 -25.92 -2.53 -5.61
C GLU A 238 -24.63 -1.68 -5.75
N ALA A 239 -23.53 -2.08 -5.11
CA ALA A 239 -22.23 -1.47 -5.33
C ALA A 239 -21.73 -1.73 -6.76
N HIS A 240 -21.77 -2.99 -7.23
CA HIS A 240 -21.35 -3.36 -8.60
C HIS A 240 -22.18 -2.65 -9.69
N LYS A 241 -23.49 -2.46 -9.50
CA LYS A 241 -24.33 -1.66 -10.41
C LYS A 241 -23.87 -0.20 -10.55
N ARG A 242 -23.11 0.28 -9.58
CA ARG A 242 -22.52 1.63 -9.54
C ARG A 242 -21.04 1.67 -9.91
N ASP A 243 -20.50 0.56 -10.43
CA ASP A 243 -19.07 0.35 -10.70
C ASP A 243 -18.18 0.52 -9.46
N MET A 244 -18.71 0.16 -8.29
CA MET A 244 -17.96 0.14 -7.03
C MET A 244 -17.52 -1.26 -6.67
N ARG A 245 -16.31 -1.38 -6.13
CA ARG A 245 -15.71 -2.62 -5.63
C ARG A 245 -15.94 -2.77 -4.13
N ILE A 246 -16.02 -4.02 -3.66
CA ILE A 246 -16.18 -4.34 -2.23
C ILE A 246 -14.97 -5.14 -1.75
N MET A 247 -14.34 -4.66 -0.67
CA MET A 247 -13.25 -5.36 0.02
C MET A 247 -13.68 -5.65 1.47
N LEU A 248 -13.52 -6.92 1.89
CA LEU A 248 -13.74 -7.37 3.26
C LEU A 248 -12.44 -7.42 4.06
N ASP A 249 -12.59 -7.41 5.38
CA ASP A 249 -11.52 -7.57 6.36
C ASP A 249 -11.51 -8.99 6.93
N GLY A 250 -10.37 -9.67 6.86
CA GLY A 250 -10.16 -11.02 7.36
C GLY A 250 -9.26 -11.02 8.60
N VAL A 251 -9.83 -11.38 9.75
CA VAL A 251 -9.11 -11.41 11.03
C VAL A 251 -8.65 -12.85 11.30
N PHE A 252 -7.45 -13.21 10.87
CA PHE A 252 -6.92 -14.59 10.94
C PHE A 252 -5.67 -14.74 11.80
N ASN A 253 -5.18 -13.64 12.39
CA ASN A 253 -4.12 -13.68 13.39
C ASN A 253 -4.64 -14.21 14.74
N HIS A 254 -5.85 -13.84 15.10
CA HIS A 254 -6.53 -14.16 16.37
C HIS A 254 -8.02 -14.31 16.15
N CYS A 255 -8.72 -14.82 17.15
CA CYS A 255 -10.19 -14.86 17.17
C CYS A 255 -10.71 -14.19 18.45
N GLY A 256 -12.03 -14.08 18.56
CA GLY A 256 -12.68 -13.64 19.80
C GLY A 256 -12.75 -14.75 20.85
N TYR A 257 -12.90 -14.34 22.12
CA TYR A 257 -12.98 -15.26 23.26
C TYR A 257 -14.10 -16.31 23.09
N TYR A 258 -15.24 -15.93 22.49
CA TYR A 258 -16.41 -16.81 22.33
C TYR A 258 -16.38 -17.63 21.03
N PHE A 259 -15.27 -17.65 20.30
CA PHE A 259 -15.10 -18.54 19.14
C PHE A 259 -15.27 -20.00 19.57
N ALA A 260 -16.18 -20.75 18.94
CA ALA A 260 -16.58 -22.09 19.40
C ALA A 260 -15.41 -23.07 19.60
N PRO A 261 -14.41 -23.16 18.68
CA PRO A 261 -13.20 -23.98 18.93
C PRO A 261 -12.43 -23.56 20.18
N TRP A 262 -12.34 -22.24 20.49
CA TRP A 262 -11.67 -21.78 21.70
C TRP A 262 -12.44 -22.16 22.96
N GLN A 263 -13.77 -22.07 22.94
CA GLN A 263 -14.62 -22.50 24.05
C GLN A 263 -14.51 -24.00 24.32
N ASP A 264 -14.35 -24.82 23.27
CA ASP A 264 -14.13 -26.27 23.41
C ASP A 264 -12.76 -26.54 24.08
N VAL A 265 -11.71 -25.78 23.70
CA VAL A 265 -10.40 -25.87 24.37
C VAL A 265 -10.50 -25.48 25.85
N LEU A 266 -11.23 -24.40 26.17
CA LEU A 266 -11.41 -23.98 27.56
C LEU A 266 -12.16 -25.04 28.40
N ALA A 267 -13.10 -25.78 27.80
CA ALA A 267 -13.85 -26.80 28.46
C ALA A 267 -13.10 -28.13 28.61
N LYS A 268 -12.33 -28.55 27.61
CA LYS A 268 -11.72 -29.90 27.53
C LYS A 268 -10.20 -29.90 27.75
N GLY A 269 -9.55 -28.72 27.67
CA GLY A 269 -8.11 -28.62 27.76
C GLY A 269 -7.40 -29.33 26.61
N THR A 270 -6.36 -30.08 26.93
CA THR A 270 -5.57 -30.87 26.00
C THR A 270 -6.34 -32.00 25.28
N ASP A 271 -7.54 -32.34 25.76
CA ASP A 271 -8.41 -33.36 25.13
C ASP A 271 -9.30 -32.77 24.03
N SER A 272 -9.26 -31.45 23.79
CA SER A 272 -9.96 -30.80 22.71
C SER A 272 -9.32 -31.11 21.36
N GLU A 273 -10.13 -31.45 20.36
CA GLU A 273 -9.68 -31.59 18.97
C GLU A 273 -9.15 -30.26 18.38
N TYR A 274 -9.50 -29.12 18.98
CA TYR A 274 -9.09 -27.78 18.59
C TYR A 274 -7.88 -27.26 19.38
N TYR A 275 -7.28 -28.05 20.29
CA TYR A 275 -6.19 -27.57 21.14
C TYR A 275 -5.03 -26.98 20.29
N ASP A 276 -4.62 -27.68 19.24
CA ASP A 276 -3.55 -27.28 18.33
C ASP A 276 -3.98 -26.18 17.32
N TRP A 277 -5.22 -25.70 17.37
CA TRP A 277 -5.66 -24.56 16.60
C TRP A 277 -5.13 -23.23 17.15
N PHE A 278 -4.67 -23.25 18.40
CA PHE A 278 -4.20 -22.08 19.12
C PHE A 278 -2.74 -22.22 19.52
N MET A 279 -2.10 -21.10 19.76
CA MET A 279 -0.70 -21.05 20.19
C MET A 279 -0.61 -21.07 21.72
N ILE A 280 -0.69 -22.27 22.32
CA ILE A 280 -0.70 -22.51 23.76
C ILE A 280 0.67 -23.10 24.18
N ASN A 281 1.29 -22.53 25.21
CA ASN A 281 2.58 -22.98 25.77
C ASN A 281 2.40 -23.80 27.05
N GLU A 282 1.43 -23.43 27.88
CA GLU A 282 1.18 -24.07 29.17
C GLU A 282 -0.31 -24.25 29.40
N TRP A 283 -0.69 -25.33 30.07
CA TRP A 283 -2.07 -25.61 30.48
C TRP A 283 -2.11 -26.12 31.92
N PRO A 284 -3.08 -25.73 32.78
CA PRO A 284 -4.22 -24.83 32.50
C PRO A 284 -3.85 -23.34 32.48
N LEU A 285 -4.72 -22.53 31.82
CA LEU A 285 -4.53 -21.08 31.71
C LEU A 285 -4.98 -20.35 32.99
N ASP A 286 -4.17 -19.44 33.49
CA ASP A 286 -4.46 -18.61 34.67
C ASP A 286 -4.95 -17.20 34.28
N PHE A 287 -6.16 -17.12 33.76
CA PHE A 287 -6.79 -15.83 33.37
C PHE A 287 -6.90 -14.83 34.51
N LYS A 288 -7.05 -15.32 35.77
CA LYS A 288 -7.16 -14.44 36.94
C LYS A 288 -5.92 -13.56 37.12
N HIS A 289 -4.77 -14.05 36.69
CA HIS A 289 -3.50 -13.37 36.85
C HIS A 289 -2.86 -13.00 35.51
N GLY A 290 -3.64 -12.95 34.42
CA GLY A 290 -3.20 -12.54 33.09
C GLY A 290 -2.36 -13.60 32.39
N ALA A 291 -3.01 -14.67 31.92
CA ALA A 291 -2.36 -15.82 31.29
C ALA A 291 -1.49 -15.45 30.09
N ALA A 292 -1.96 -14.54 29.22
CA ALA A 292 -1.18 -14.08 28.08
C ALA A 292 0.11 -13.33 28.50
N LYS A 293 0.01 -12.44 29.50
CA LYS A 293 1.19 -11.70 30.02
C LYS A 293 2.22 -12.63 30.69
N LYS A 294 1.79 -13.79 31.19
CA LYS A 294 2.67 -14.82 31.73
C LYS A 294 3.27 -15.74 30.65
N GLY A 295 2.87 -15.56 29.39
CA GLY A 295 3.36 -16.38 28.29
C GLY A 295 2.77 -17.79 28.24
N GLN A 296 1.63 -18.05 28.93
CA GLN A 296 0.99 -19.37 28.91
C GLN A 296 0.34 -19.67 27.55
N PHE A 297 -0.09 -18.63 26.84
CA PHE A 297 -0.54 -18.70 25.44
C PHE A 297 -0.31 -17.36 24.74
N TYR A 298 -0.30 -17.36 23.42
CA TYR A 298 -0.18 -16.15 22.63
C TYR A 298 -1.53 -15.56 22.31
N THR A 299 -1.56 -14.23 22.16
CA THR A 299 -2.76 -13.44 21.87
C THR A 299 -2.42 -12.30 20.95
N PHE A 300 -3.40 -11.60 20.40
CA PHE A 300 -3.17 -10.26 19.85
C PHE A 300 -2.77 -9.32 21.00
N GLY A 301 -1.61 -8.68 20.88
CA GLY A 301 -1.03 -7.92 21.98
C GLY A 301 -0.89 -8.79 23.24
N PHE A 302 -1.52 -8.40 24.35
CA PHE A 302 -1.62 -9.17 25.58
C PHE A 302 -3.07 -9.25 26.07
N PHE A 303 -4.03 -9.30 25.12
CA PHE A 303 -5.44 -9.36 25.41
C PHE A 303 -5.90 -10.82 25.56
N ASP A 304 -6.14 -11.26 26.79
CA ASP A 304 -6.57 -12.64 27.12
C ASP A 304 -7.85 -13.08 26.36
N ASN A 305 -8.63 -12.13 25.85
CA ASN A 305 -9.85 -12.36 25.08
C ASN A 305 -9.66 -12.46 23.57
N MET A 306 -8.40 -12.38 23.08
CA MET A 306 -8.06 -12.48 21.65
C MET A 306 -6.99 -13.54 21.41
N PRO A 307 -7.29 -14.84 21.60
CA PRO A 307 -6.33 -15.92 21.46
C PRO A 307 -5.79 -16.04 20.04
N LYS A 308 -4.46 -16.21 19.93
CA LYS A 308 -3.76 -16.32 18.64
C LYS A 308 -4.05 -17.67 17.99
N LEU A 309 -4.43 -17.60 16.72
CA LEU A 309 -4.65 -18.77 15.87
C LEU A 309 -3.32 -19.36 15.37
N ASN A 310 -3.24 -20.68 15.34
CA ASN A 310 -2.09 -21.42 14.83
C ASN A 310 -2.23 -21.64 13.31
N THR A 311 -1.90 -20.66 12.53
CA THR A 311 -1.94 -20.74 11.05
C THR A 311 -0.91 -21.70 10.43
N ASN A 312 -0.04 -22.34 11.25
CA ASN A 312 0.78 -23.48 10.82
C ASN A 312 -0.02 -24.79 10.79
N ASN A 313 -1.14 -24.87 11.50
CA ASN A 313 -2.01 -26.04 11.53
C ASN A 313 -2.80 -26.16 10.20
N PRO A 314 -2.72 -27.31 9.48
CA PRO A 314 -3.42 -27.47 8.21
C PRO A 314 -4.95 -27.34 8.32
N ALA A 315 -5.56 -27.78 9.42
CA ALA A 315 -7.01 -27.67 9.63
C ALA A 315 -7.43 -26.20 9.80
N VAL A 316 -6.64 -25.40 10.52
CA VAL A 316 -6.86 -23.95 10.67
C VAL A 316 -6.76 -23.26 9.31
N ARG A 317 -5.71 -23.55 8.52
CA ARG A 317 -5.57 -22.98 7.18
C ARG A 317 -6.77 -23.32 6.29
N LYS A 318 -7.11 -24.61 6.24
CA LYS A 318 -8.27 -25.07 5.44
C LYS A 318 -9.56 -24.35 5.84
N TYR A 319 -9.85 -24.27 7.14
CA TYR A 319 -11.06 -23.63 7.67
C TYR A 319 -11.19 -22.17 7.19
N PHE A 320 -10.16 -21.36 7.35
CA PHE A 320 -10.21 -19.95 6.97
C PHE A 320 -10.13 -19.73 5.46
N ILE A 321 -9.40 -20.56 4.73
CA ILE A 321 -9.34 -20.51 3.26
C ILE A 321 -10.69 -20.86 2.65
N ASP A 322 -11.39 -21.86 3.18
CA ASP A 322 -12.73 -22.23 2.72
C ASP A 322 -13.75 -21.09 2.95
N ILE A 323 -13.66 -20.38 4.08
CA ILE A 323 -14.48 -19.20 4.37
C ILE A 323 -14.19 -18.08 3.37
N CYS A 324 -12.93 -17.75 3.15
CA CYS A 324 -12.55 -16.72 2.17
C CYS A 324 -12.96 -17.10 0.75
N ALA A 325 -12.83 -18.38 0.38
CA ALA A 325 -13.29 -18.88 -0.91
C ALA A 325 -14.81 -18.68 -1.07
N ASN A 326 -15.59 -18.98 -0.02
CA ASN A 326 -17.05 -18.73 0.00
C ASN A 326 -17.37 -17.23 -0.19
N TRP A 327 -16.61 -16.32 0.42
CA TRP A 327 -16.82 -14.87 0.23
C TRP A 327 -16.61 -14.45 -1.21
N VAL A 328 -15.62 -15.03 -1.90
CA VAL A 328 -15.36 -14.74 -3.30
C VAL A 328 -16.38 -15.40 -4.23
N GLU A 329 -16.67 -16.69 -4.02
CA GLU A 329 -17.57 -17.49 -4.88
C GLU A 329 -19.03 -17.06 -4.78
N ASN A 330 -19.53 -16.82 -3.57
CA ASN A 330 -20.96 -16.61 -3.30
C ASN A 330 -21.35 -15.18 -3.01
N TYR A 331 -20.44 -14.37 -2.48
CA TYR A 331 -20.69 -12.94 -2.25
C TYR A 331 -20.07 -12.03 -3.32
N HIS A 332 -19.17 -12.58 -4.15
CA HIS A 332 -18.53 -11.86 -5.26
C HIS A 332 -17.77 -10.61 -4.80
N ILE A 333 -17.06 -10.70 -3.67
CA ILE A 333 -16.20 -9.61 -3.21
C ILE A 333 -15.02 -9.41 -4.18
N ASP A 334 -14.52 -8.18 -4.27
CA ASP A 334 -13.44 -7.79 -5.17
C ASP A 334 -12.08 -7.75 -4.47
N GLY A 335 -12.07 -7.66 -3.14
CA GLY A 335 -10.83 -7.59 -2.37
C GLY A 335 -10.96 -8.22 -0.98
N LEU A 336 -9.81 -8.58 -0.43
CA LEU A 336 -9.65 -9.09 0.92
C LEU A 336 -8.45 -8.42 1.58
N ARG A 337 -8.67 -7.72 2.68
CA ARG A 337 -7.62 -7.20 3.55
C ARG A 337 -7.38 -8.17 4.70
N LEU A 338 -6.14 -8.51 5.00
CA LEU A 338 -5.79 -9.32 6.17
C LEU A 338 -5.32 -8.42 7.31
N ASP A 339 -6.02 -8.54 8.44
CA ASP A 339 -5.68 -7.92 9.72
C ASP A 339 -4.40 -8.53 10.31
N VAL A 340 -3.52 -7.70 10.88
CA VAL A 340 -2.24 -8.13 11.48
C VAL A 340 -1.49 -9.14 10.59
N ALA A 341 -1.42 -8.88 9.30
CA ALA A 341 -0.95 -9.83 8.29
C ALA A 341 0.51 -10.27 8.48
N ASN A 342 1.34 -9.45 9.14
CA ASN A 342 2.73 -9.75 9.44
C ASN A 342 2.91 -10.86 10.50
N GLU A 343 1.87 -11.21 11.25
CA GLU A 343 1.89 -12.27 12.25
C GLU A 343 1.20 -13.57 11.80
N VAL A 344 0.63 -13.58 10.59
CA VAL A 344 0.06 -14.77 9.96
C VAL A 344 1.16 -15.52 9.20
N SER A 345 1.12 -16.87 9.19
CA SER A 345 2.19 -17.64 8.53
C SER A 345 2.23 -17.40 7.03
N HIS A 346 3.43 -17.26 6.46
CA HIS A 346 3.64 -17.15 5.02
C HIS A 346 2.97 -18.30 4.24
N ARG A 347 2.98 -19.50 4.80
CA ARG A 347 2.33 -20.66 4.18
C ARG A 347 0.81 -20.47 4.04
N PHE A 348 0.15 -19.94 5.08
CA PHE A 348 -1.27 -19.60 4.99
C PHE A 348 -1.52 -18.57 3.90
N CYS A 349 -0.74 -17.49 3.86
CA CYS A 349 -0.90 -16.43 2.87
C CYS A 349 -0.74 -16.96 1.43
N LYS A 350 0.24 -17.85 1.19
CA LYS A 350 0.47 -18.47 -0.14
C LYS A 350 -0.68 -19.40 -0.54
N GLU A 351 -1.13 -20.27 0.35
CA GLU A 351 -2.25 -21.19 0.10
C GLU A 351 -3.56 -20.39 -0.11
N LEU A 352 -3.79 -19.33 0.68
CA LEU A 352 -4.93 -18.42 0.52
C LEU A 352 -4.90 -17.74 -0.86
N ARG A 353 -3.77 -17.09 -1.22
CA ARG A 353 -3.64 -16.46 -2.54
C ARG A 353 -3.91 -17.45 -3.67
N ALA A 354 -3.27 -18.60 -3.63
CA ALA A 354 -3.44 -19.62 -4.67
C ALA A 354 -4.92 -19.99 -4.86
N ARG A 355 -5.64 -20.24 -3.76
CA ARG A 355 -7.06 -20.59 -3.82
C ARG A 355 -7.94 -19.44 -4.29
N LEU A 356 -7.72 -18.24 -3.81
CA LEU A 356 -8.56 -17.09 -4.19
C LEU A 356 -8.32 -16.65 -5.63
N LYS A 357 -7.06 -16.67 -6.12
CA LYS A 357 -6.72 -16.35 -7.52
C LYS A 357 -7.20 -17.43 -8.51
N GLU A 358 -7.36 -18.68 -8.06
CA GLU A 358 -8.02 -19.74 -8.85
C GLU A 358 -9.50 -19.44 -9.09
N ILE A 359 -10.21 -18.90 -8.10
CA ILE A 359 -11.62 -18.52 -8.19
C ILE A 359 -11.80 -17.23 -8.99
N ASN A 360 -11.03 -16.21 -8.63
CA ASN A 360 -11.06 -14.88 -9.25
C ASN A 360 -9.63 -14.36 -9.43
N PRO A 361 -9.04 -14.44 -10.64
CA PRO A 361 -7.69 -13.95 -10.90
C PRO A 361 -7.50 -12.46 -10.58
N ASP A 362 -8.58 -11.68 -10.64
CA ASP A 362 -8.58 -10.23 -10.39
C ASP A 362 -8.92 -9.85 -8.94
N ILE A 363 -9.05 -10.80 -8.00
CA ILE A 363 -9.22 -10.48 -6.58
C ILE A 363 -8.01 -9.70 -6.06
N TYR A 364 -8.25 -8.61 -5.32
CA TYR A 364 -7.20 -7.83 -4.68
C TYR A 364 -6.93 -8.35 -3.27
N ILE A 365 -5.69 -8.74 -2.97
CA ILE A 365 -5.29 -9.28 -1.66
C ILE A 365 -4.32 -8.29 -1.01
N LEU A 366 -4.79 -7.65 0.07
CA LEU A 366 -4.11 -6.58 0.79
C LEU A 366 -3.68 -7.07 2.18
N GLY A 367 -2.43 -6.80 2.58
CA GLY A 367 -1.96 -7.07 3.94
C GLY A 367 -1.90 -5.80 4.78
N GLU A 368 -2.30 -5.87 6.05
CA GLU A 368 -1.94 -4.84 7.01
C GLU A 368 -0.56 -5.11 7.57
N ILE A 369 0.43 -4.35 7.11
CA ILE A 369 1.81 -4.40 7.58
C ILE A 369 2.34 -2.98 7.67
N TRP A 370 2.74 -2.56 8.86
CA TRP A 370 3.15 -1.18 9.17
C TRP A 370 4.63 -0.89 8.86
N HIS A 371 5.44 -1.92 8.67
CA HIS A 371 6.87 -1.83 8.38
C HIS A 371 7.18 -2.26 6.94
N ASN A 372 8.45 -2.43 6.58
CA ASN A 372 8.82 -2.95 5.26
C ASN A 372 8.25 -4.36 5.05
N ALA A 373 7.39 -4.50 4.07
CA ALA A 373 6.62 -5.72 3.79
C ALA A 373 7.19 -6.55 2.61
N LEU A 374 8.40 -6.27 2.14
CA LEU A 374 8.98 -6.97 1.00
C LEU A 374 8.90 -8.51 1.08
N PRO A 375 9.10 -9.17 2.26
CA PRO A 375 8.97 -10.62 2.37
C PRO A 375 7.62 -11.20 1.95
N TRP A 376 6.54 -10.42 2.08
CA TRP A 376 5.15 -10.82 1.72
C TRP A 376 4.74 -10.37 0.30
N LEU A 377 5.61 -9.62 -0.40
CA LEU A 377 5.28 -8.95 -1.67
C LEU A 377 6.13 -9.49 -2.85
N ARG A 378 6.50 -10.77 -2.79
CA ARG A 378 7.27 -11.46 -3.83
C ARG A 378 6.42 -12.05 -4.95
N GLY A 379 5.11 -11.79 -4.94
CA GLY A 379 4.18 -12.22 -5.99
C GLY A 379 3.34 -13.44 -5.64
N ASP A 380 3.63 -14.13 -4.53
CA ASP A 380 2.97 -15.36 -4.11
C ASP A 380 2.13 -15.25 -2.82
N GLU A 381 2.03 -14.04 -2.22
CA GLU A 381 1.23 -13.77 -1.02
C GLU A 381 0.28 -12.59 -1.25
N PHE A 382 0.67 -11.35 -0.92
CA PHE A 382 -0.19 -10.18 -1.12
C PHE A 382 0.10 -9.48 -2.45
N ASP A 383 -0.92 -8.82 -3.02
CA ASP A 383 -0.74 -7.89 -4.14
C ASP A 383 -0.10 -6.59 -3.67
N ALA A 384 -0.48 -6.13 -2.47
CA ALA A 384 0.03 -4.92 -1.85
C ALA A 384 -0.18 -4.92 -0.33
N VAL A 385 0.25 -3.85 0.31
CA VAL A 385 0.02 -3.56 1.73
C VAL A 385 -0.54 -2.15 1.93
N MET A 386 -1.13 -1.91 3.09
CA MET A 386 -1.51 -0.57 3.56
C MET A 386 -0.22 0.27 3.71
N ASN A 387 -0.13 1.36 2.94
CA ASN A 387 1.10 2.15 2.82
C ASN A 387 1.21 3.21 3.92
N TYR A 388 1.22 2.78 5.16
CA TYR A 388 1.42 3.66 6.33
C TYR A 388 2.68 4.52 6.21
N PRO A 389 3.84 4.00 5.72
CA PRO A 389 5.05 4.82 5.58
C PRO A 389 4.86 6.05 4.69
N LEU A 390 4.04 5.98 3.62
CA LEU A 390 3.74 7.14 2.79
C LEU A 390 2.89 8.16 3.55
N GLY A 391 1.83 7.71 4.22
CA GLY A 391 0.95 8.58 4.99
C GLY A 391 1.69 9.30 6.12
N GLU A 392 2.56 8.59 6.82
CA GLU A 392 3.43 9.17 7.85
C GLU A 392 4.39 10.20 7.25
N SER A 393 5.06 9.88 6.14
CA SER A 393 5.98 10.81 5.45
C SER A 393 5.27 12.11 5.03
N ILE A 394 4.03 12.02 4.55
CA ILE A 394 3.23 13.20 4.20
C ILE A 394 2.90 14.00 5.47
N LYS A 395 2.33 13.37 6.50
CA LYS A 395 1.93 14.04 7.73
C LYS A 395 3.11 14.68 8.46
N ASP A 396 4.22 13.98 8.57
CA ASP A 396 5.42 14.43 9.27
C ASP A 396 5.98 15.72 8.70
N PHE A 397 5.92 15.91 7.37
CA PHE A 397 6.35 17.17 6.75
C PHE A 397 5.55 18.38 7.25
N TRP A 398 4.25 18.24 7.57
CA TRP A 398 3.43 19.33 8.13
C TRP A 398 3.58 19.47 9.64
N ILE A 399 3.88 18.38 10.35
CA ILE A 399 4.04 18.37 11.82
C ILE A 399 5.43 18.85 12.19
N ASP A 400 6.47 18.26 11.61
CA ASP A 400 7.87 18.61 11.85
C ASP A 400 8.32 19.74 10.92
N LYS A 401 8.34 20.95 11.46
CA LYS A 401 8.77 22.16 10.74
C LYS A 401 10.26 22.18 10.38
N SER A 402 11.07 21.27 10.93
CA SER A 402 12.49 21.14 10.58
C SER A 402 12.73 20.36 9.28
N GLN A 403 11.74 19.58 8.81
CA GLN A 403 11.85 18.86 7.56
C GLN A 403 11.87 19.82 6.36
N THR A 404 12.74 19.52 5.41
CA THR A 404 12.88 20.24 4.14
C THR A 404 12.17 19.50 3.01
N ASN A 405 11.96 20.19 1.88
CA ASN A 405 11.49 19.55 0.65
C ASN A 405 12.41 18.42 0.19
N GLN A 406 13.70 18.51 0.48
CA GLN A 406 14.67 17.44 0.20
C GLN A 406 14.47 16.23 1.13
N ASP A 407 14.19 16.43 2.42
CA ASP A 407 13.83 15.34 3.33
C ASP A 407 12.53 14.65 2.88
N PHE A 408 11.56 15.44 2.40
CA PHE A 408 10.33 14.94 1.83
C PHE A 408 10.60 14.09 0.56
N GLU A 409 11.42 14.59 -0.38
CA GLU A 409 11.86 13.80 -1.54
C GLU A 409 12.46 12.45 -1.13
N TYR A 410 13.36 12.45 -0.15
CA TYR A 410 14.03 11.24 0.32
C TYR A 410 13.05 10.21 0.90
N THR A 411 12.08 10.66 1.70
CA THR A 411 11.12 9.75 2.33
C THR A 411 10.12 9.20 1.33
N ILE A 412 9.62 10.02 0.39
CA ILE A 412 8.74 9.56 -0.69
C ILE A 412 9.47 8.59 -1.62
N ASN A 413 10.68 8.93 -2.06
CA ASN A 413 11.47 8.03 -2.90
C ASN A 413 11.74 6.69 -2.21
N ARG A 414 12.01 6.68 -0.89
CA ARG A 414 12.15 5.45 -0.12
C ARG A 414 10.89 4.58 -0.18
N CYS A 415 9.70 5.17 -0.03
CA CYS A 415 8.44 4.41 -0.08
C CYS A 415 8.29 3.65 -1.41
N TYR A 416 8.66 4.27 -2.53
CA TYR A 416 8.51 3.69 -3.87
C TYR A 416 9.75 2.93 -4.40
N THR A 417 10.81 2.79 -3.60
CA THR A 417 11.95 1.92 -3.90
C THR A 417 11.99 0.64 -3.07
N ASN A 418 11.08 0.50 -2.10
CA ASN A 418 11.03 -0.67 -1.22
C ASN A 418 10.48 -1.93 -1.92
N TYR A 419 9.62 -1.78 -2.93
CA TYR A 419 8.88 -2.89 -3.53
C TYR A 419 9.06 -2.92 -5.05
N MET A 420 8.66 -4.04 -5.66
CA MET A 420 8.57 -4.17 -7.10
C MET A 420 7.50 -3.23 -7.67
N GLN A 421 7.64 -2.87 -8.94
CA GLN A 421 6.79 -1.85 -9.57
C GLN A 421 5.32 -2.25 -9.60
N GLN A 422 5.02 -3.54 -9.86
CA GLN A 422 3.66 -4.05 -9.87
C GLN A 422 2.95 -3.82 -8.52
N THR A 423 3.65 -4.04 -7.42
CA THR A 423 3.15 -3.75 -6.06
C THR A 423 2.99 -2.25 -5.83
N ASN A 424 3.99 -1.44 -6.24
CA ASN A 424 3.92 0.02 -6.08
C ASN A 424 2.72 0.65 -6.80
N ASP A 425 2.29 0.06 -7.93
CA ASP A 425 1.15 0.54 -8.72
C ASP A 425 -0.20 0.32 -8.01
N VAL A 426 -0.27 -0.60 -7.05
CA VAL A 426 -1.50 -0.99 -6.35
C VAL A 426 -1.41 -0.87 -4.82
N LEU A 427 -0.38 -0.20 -4.28
CA LEU A 427 -0.28 0.10 -2.85
C LEU A 427 -1.54 0.81 -2.35
N PHE A 428 -2.00 0.44 -1.16
CA PHE A 428 -3.14 1.08 -0.52
C PHE A 428 -2.67 2.30 0.28
N ASN A 429 -2.73 3.48 -0.33
CA ASN A 429 -2.25 4.71 0.27
C ASN A 429 -3.32 5.34 1.17
N LEU A 430 -2.92 5.78 2.35
CA LEU A 430 -3.81 6.35 3.35
C LEU A 430 -3.09 7.45 4.15
N LEU A 431 -3.83 8.42 4.65
CA LEU A 431 -3.35 9.41 5.61
C LEU A 431 -3.87 9.12 7.03
N ASP A 432 -4.98 8.42 7.12
CA ASP A 432 -5.54 7.90 8.37
C ASP A 432 -6.31 6.59 8.12
N SER A 433 -6.71 5.92 9.19
CA SER A 433 -7.52 4.72 9.19
C SER A 433 -8.35 4.65 10.47
N HIS A 434 -9.13 3.57 10.64
CA HIS A 434 -9.85 3.31 11.90
C HIS A 434 -8.92 3.07 13.11
N ASP A 435 -7.61 2.86 12.90
CA ASP A 435 -6.60 2.64 13.96
C ASP A 435 -5.76 3.89 14.26
N THR A 436 -5.88 4.93 13.43
CA THR A 436 -5.11 6.15 13.59
C THR A 436 -6.00 7.35 13.91
N LYS A 437 -5.38 8.47 14.27
CA LYS A 437 -6.12 9.74 14.36
C LYS A 437 -6.55 10.19 12.97
N ARG A 438 -7.73 10.79 12.88
CA ARG A 438 -8.17 11.45 11.65
C ARG A 438 -7.23 12.56 11.24
N LEU A 439 -6.86 12.62 9.98
CA LEU A 439 -6.05 13.69 9.40
C LEU A 439 -6.56 15.07 9.81
N ARG A 440 -7.88 15.29 9.76
CA ARG A 440 -8.49 16.56 10.14
C ARG A 440 -8.24 16.95 11.60
N SER A 441 -8.00 16.00 12.49
CA SER A 441 -7.69 16.27 13.90
C SER A 441 -6.24 16.71 14.09
N ASP A 442 -5.36 16.36 13.19
CA ASP A 442 -3.93 16.70 13.24
C ASP A 442 -3.59 17.95 12.40
N THR A 443 -4.50 18.40 11.53
CA THR A 443 -4.33 19.61 10.73
C THR A 443 -4.82 20.87 11.45
N LYS A 444 -4.07 21.97 11.33
CA LYS A 444 -4.44 23.27 11.93
C LYS A 444 -5.70 23.88 11.31
N ASN A 445 -5.84 23.76 10.00
CA ASN A 445 -6.97 24.31 9.24
C ASN A 445 -7.34 23.40 8.05
N LEU A 446 -8.35 23.77 7.27
CA LEU A 446 -8.79 23.04 6.09
C LEU A 446 -7.79 23.11 4.95
N ASP A 447 -7.01 24.17 4.84
CA ASP A 447 -6.05 24.32 3.74
C ASP A 447 -4.89 23.32 3.88
N GLN A 448 -4.38 23.11 5.10
CA GLN A 448 -3.41 22.03 5.37
C GLN A 448 -4.00 20.64 5.09
N TYR A 449 -5.28 20.44 5.43
CA TYR A 449 -5.97 19.19 5.13
C TYR A 449 -6.02 18.94 3.61
N PHE A 450 -6.43 19.92 2.82
CA PHE A 450 -6.50 19.79 1.36
C PHE A 450 -5.12 19.67 0.71
N ALA A 451 -4.11 20.37 1.24
CA ALA A 451 -2.74 20.27 0.75
C ALA A 451 -2.18 18.84 0.88
N GLN A 452 -2.39 18.20 2.02
CA GLN A 452 -1.97 16.80 2.22
C GLN A 452 -2.74 15.83 1.33
N LEU A 453 -4.05 16.03 1.14
CA LEU A 453 -4.85 15.24 0.22
C LEU A 453 -4.42 15.43 -1.24
N ALA A 454 -4.11 16.65 -1.68
CA ALA A 454 -3.62 16.90 -3.02
C ALA A 454 -2.31 16.16 -3.31
N VAL A 455 -1.38 16.16 -2.35
CA VAL A 455 -0.16 15.36 -2.43
C VAL A 455 -0.48 13.88 -2.50
N LEU A 456 -1.33 13.36 -1.61
CA LEU A 456 -1.72 11.95 -1.58
C LEU A 456 -2.30 11.52 -2.93
N PHE A 457 -3.33 12.22 -3.43
CA PHE A 457 -4.02 11.89 -4.68
C PHE A 457 -3.14 11.99 -5.93
N ALA A 458 -1.99 12.65 -5.85
CA ALA A 458 -1.02 12.70 -6.93
C ALA A 458 0.07 11.62 -6.86
N MET A 459 0.06 10.74 -5.83
CA MET A 459 1.01 9.63 -5.72
C MET A 459 0.48 8.35 -6.40
N PRO A 460 1.34 7.40 -6.85
CA PRO A 460 0.89 6.09 -7.36
C PRO A 460 0.24 5.25 -6.26
N GLY A 461 -0.82 4.50 -6.58
CA GLY A 461 -1.54 3.60 -5.66
C GLY A 461 -3.04 3.93 -5.54
N SER A 462 -3.78 3.19 -4.71
CA SER A 462 -5.18 3.43 -4.33
C SER A 462 -5.29 4.17 -2.99
N TYR A 463 -6.48 4.70 -2.58
CA TYR A 463 -6.60 5.66 -1.48
C TYR A 463 -7.80 5.40 -0.57
N ASP A 464 -7.67 5.72 0.73
CA ASP A 464 -8.74 5.62 1.72
C ASP A 464 -8.76 6.81 2.70
N PRO A 465 -9.93 7.44 2.98
CA PRO A 465 -10.12 8.35 4.09
C PRO A 465 -11.29 7.96 5.01
N ASP A 466 -11.16 7.45 6.22
CA ASP A 466 -12.03 7.78 7.37
C ASP A 466 -11.83 6.96 8.68
N CYS A 467 -12.49 7.39 9.80
CA CYS A 467 -12.27 6.97 11.18
C CYS A 467 -13.59 6.86 12.00
N ARG A 468 -13.55 6.31 13.23
CA ARG A 468 -14.61 5.73 14.10
C ARG A 468 -15.70 6.66 14.68
N ARG A 469 -15.97 7.87 14.19
CA ARG A 469 -17.15 8.66 14.60
C ARG A 469 -18.34 8.40 13.67
N CYS A 470 -19.55 8.57 14.20
CA CYS A 470 -20.74 8.50 13.35
C CYS A 470 -20.69 9.57 12.25
N MET A 471 -21.12 9.17 11.06
CA MET A 471 -21.25 10.10 9.93
C MET A 471 -22.27 11.20 10.27
N PRO A 472 -21.95 12.46 9.98
CA PRO A 472 -22.80 13.59 10.29
C PRO A 472 -23.85 13.86 9.19
N TRP A 473 -24.71 12.88 8.90
CA TRP A 473 -25.65 12.95 7.76
C TRP A 473 -26.51 14.22 7.77
N ASP A 474 -27.10 14.57 8.94
CA ASP A 474 -27.91 15.78 9.08
C ASP A 474 -27.11 17.05 8.75
N ASP A 475 -25.83 17.10 9.15
CA ASP A 475 -24.95 18.23 8.88
C ASP A 475 -24.54 18.28 7.39
N ILE A 476 -24.37 17.11 6.76
CA ILE A 476 -24.09 16.99 5.32
C ILE A 476 -25.30 17.47 4.51
N GLU A 477 -26.48 16.98 4.82
CA GLU A 477 -27.75 17.36 4.16
C GLU A 477 -28.06 18.85 4.36
N ALA A 478 -27.71 19.41 5.52
CA ALA A 478 -27.80 20.85 5.79
C ALA A 478 -26.68 21.68 5.10
N GLY A 479 -25.80 21.07 4.32
CA GLY A 479 -24.71 21.74 3.59
C GLY A 479 -23.56 22.27 4.43
N ARG A 480 -23.45 21.88 5.71
CA ARG A 480 -22.40 22.38 6.62
C ARG A 480 -20.98 21.98 6.22
N PHE A 481 -20.81 20.92 5.42
CA PHE A 481 -19.52 20.44 4.94
C PHE A 481 -19.33 20.60 3.43
N LYS A 482 -20.16 21.44 2.79
CA LYS A 482 -20.19 21.60 1.32
C LYS A 482 -18.81 21.87 0.74
N GLU A 483 -18.06 22.86 1.25
CA GLU A 483 -16.71 23.16 0.77
C GLU A 483 -15.77 21.95 0.84
N ARG A 484 -15.81 21.20 1.95
CA ARG A 484 -14.95 20.03 2.13
C ARG A 484 -15.28 18.92 1.13
N ILE A 485 -16.57 18.61 0.99
CA ILE A 485 -17.07 17.57 0.08
C ILE A 485 -16.73 17.93 -1.35
N GLU A 486 -17.01 19.17 -1.78
CA GLU A 486 -16.71 19.64 -3.13
C GLU A 486 -15.22 19.61 -3.44
N MET A 487 -14.37 20.01 -2.49
CA MET A 487 -12.93 20.03 -2.68
C MET A 487 -12.33 18.62 -2.78
N VAL A 488 -12.76 17.71 -1.90
CA VAL A 488 -12.33 16.29 -1.94
C VAL A 488 -12.81 15.65 -3.24
N SER A 489 -14.07 15.87 -3.62
CA SER A 489 -14.62 15.36 -4.88
C SER A 489 -13.85 15.88 -6.09
N LYS A 490 -13.48 17.17 -6.13
CA LYS A 490 -12.66 17.74 -7.21
C LYS A 490 -11.31 17.05 -7.34
N LEU A 491 -10.61 16.81 -6.23
CA LEU A 491 -9.31 16.11 -6.23
C LEU A 491 -9.44 14.65 -6.70
N ILE A 492 -10.49 13.95 -6.26
CA ILE A 492 -10.80 12.58 -6.70
C ILE A 492 -11.06 12.55 -8.21
N HIS A 493 -11.94 13.42 -8.72
CA HIS A 493 -12.27 13.47 -10.15
C HIS A 493 -11.06 13.91 -10.99
N LEU A 494 -10.23 14.83 -10.50
CA LEU A 494 -8.99 15.19 -11.16
C LEU A 494 -8.06 13.97 -11.33
N ARG A 495 -7.85 13.20 -10.25
CA ARG A 495 -7.07 11.98 -10.37
C ARG A 495 -7.69 10.96 -11.32
N ALA A 496 -9.01 10.80 -11.29
CA ALA A 496 -9.71 9.87 -12.17
C ALA A 496 -9.54 10.24 -13.66
N SER A 497 -9.59 11.55 -13.98
CA SER A 497 -9.56 12.08 -15.35
C SER A 497 -8.15 12.32 -15.91
N GLU A 498 -7.11 12.49 -15.05
CA GLU A 498 -5.73 12.76 -15.49
C GLU A 498 -4.82 11.53 -15.28
N PRO A 499 -4.53 10.77 -16.35
CA PRO A 499 -3.76 9.53 -16.25
C PRO A 499 -2.35 9.71 -15.70
N LEU A 500 -1.72 10.88 -15.93
CA LEU A 500 -0.36 11.13 -15.44
C LEU A 500 -0.29 11.16 -13.92
N LEU A 501 -1.33 11.61 -13.22
CA LEU A 501 -1.38 11.57 -11.75
C LEU A 501 -1.29 10.15 -11.19
N LYS A 502 -1.79 9.16 -11.94
CA LYS A 502 -1.72 7.73 -11.58
C LYS A 502 -0.37 7.11 -11.95
N GLY A 503 0.40 7.78 -12.82
CA GLY A 503 1.64 7.27 -13.38
C GLY A 503 2.73 7.05 -12.32
N ARG A 504 3.59 6.07 -12.59
CA ARG A 504 4.71 5.67 -11.73
C ARG A 504 5.94 6.56 -11.85
N ASN A 505 6.07 7.29 -12.97
CA ASN A 505 7.24 8.10 -13.26
C ASN A 505 7.08 9.48 -12.64
N PHE A 506 7.79 9.76 -11.57
CA PHE A 506 7.82 11.08 -10.95
C PHE A 506 9.24 11.42 -10.48
N HIS A 507 9.55 12.73 -10.48
CA HIS A 507 10.79 13.25 -9.92
C HIS A 507 10.54 14.59 -9.23
N PHE A 508 11.47 14.99 -8.40
CA PHE A 508 11.47 16.25 -7.68
C PHE A 508 12.46 17.20 -8.36
N PRO A 509 11.99 18.29 -9.00
CA PRO A 509 12.89 19.33 -9.55
C PRO A 509 13.46 20.19 -8.43
N ASP A 510 14.56 20.87 -8.71
CA ASP A 510 15.23 21.74 -7.76
C ASP A 510 14.81 23.22 -7.92
N ASP A 511 13.65 23.53 -8.54
CA ASP A 511 13.22 24.91 -8.85
C ASP A 511 12.96 25.76 -7.59
N PHE A 512 12.61 25.11 -6.46
CA PHE A 512 12.40 25.74 -5.16
C PHE A 512 13.44 25.30 -4.10
N ALA A 513 14.68 25.02 -4.52
CA ALA A 513 15.72 24.59 -3.59
C ALA A 513 16.01 25.61 -2.47
N ASP A 514 15.84 26.91 -2.74
CA ASP A 514 16.03 27.98 -1.77
C ASP A 514 14.86 28.15 -0.78
N ASN A 515 13.70 27.52 -1.05
CA ASN A 515 12.56 27.51 -0.13
C ASN A 515 12.26 26.08 0.32
N PRO A 516 12.81 25.64 1.47
CA PRO A 516 12.76 24.26 1.92
C PRO A 516 11.34 23.79 2.30
N ARG A 517 10.35 24.70 2.34
CA ARG A 517 8.97 24.40 2.70
C ARG A 517 8.02 24.39 1.51
N VAL A 518 8.53 24.36 0.28
CA VAL A 518 7.73 24.17 -0.93
C VAL A 518 7.89 22.74 -1.41
N ILE A 519 6.77 21.99 -1.47
CA ILE A 519 6.73 20.67 -2.11
C ILE A 519 6.50 20.89 -3.61
N GLN A 520 7.39 20.36 -4.44
CA GLN A 520 7.21 20.32 -5.88
C GLN A 520 7.61 18.95 -6.41
N PHE A 521 6.79 18.38 -7.27
CA PHE A 521 7.13 17.18 -8.03
C PHE A 521 6.40 17.12 -9.37
N ARG A 522 7.00 16.44 -10.34
CA ARG A 522 6.48 16.26 -11.69
C ARG A 522 6.16 14.80 -11.96
N LYS A 523 4.96 14.55 -12.47
CA LYS A 523 4.50 13.24 -12.95
C LYS A 523 4.73 13.19 -14.45
N MET A 524 5.73 12.42 -14.88
CA MET A 524 6.24 12.43 -16.24
C MET A 524 5.42 11.55 -17.19
N GLY A 525 5.07 12.10 -18.33
CA GLY A 525 4.50 11.43 -19.49
C GLY A 525 5.52 11.25 -20.61
N TRP A 526 5.04 11.20 -21.85
CA TRP A 526 5.86 11.09 -23.04
C TRP A 526 6.29 12.49 -23.55
N VAL A 527 7.50 12.59 -24.10
CA VAL A 527 8.02 13.77 -24.82
C VAL A 527 7.76 15.08 -24.07
N ASP A 528 8.45 15.26 -22.95
CA ASP A 528 8.40 16.49 -22.13
C ASP A 528 6.99 16.92 -21.65
N THR A 529 6.03 16.00 -21.75
CA THR A 529 4.70 16.19 -21.16
C THR A 529 4.73 15.76 -19.70
N TYR A 530 4.22 16.60 -18.81
CA TYR A 530 4.12 16.25 -17.38
C TYR A 530 2.99 17.00 -16.67
N VAL A 531 2.55 16.44 -15.57
CA VAL A 531 1.72 17.14 -14.58
C VAL A 531 2.62 17.54 -13.42
N GLU A 532 2.62 18.82 -13.09
CA GLU A 532 3.38 19.39 -11.97
C GLU A 532 2.45 19.70 -10.81
N VAL A 533 2.87 19.31 -9.63
CA VAL A 533 2.20 19.59 -8.36
C VAL A 533 3.11 20.49 -7.53
N ILE A 534 2.61 21.68 -7.15
CA ILE A 534 3.30 22.63 -6.28
C ILE A 534 2.40 22.90 -5.09
N VAL A 535 2.94 22.73 -3.89
CA VAL A 535 2.26 23.03 -2.62
C VAL A 535 3.14 23.93 -1.76
N ASN A 536 2.64 25.13 -1.48
CA ASN A 536 3.34 26.08 -0.63
C ASN A 536 3.04 25.80 0.84
N CYS A 537 3.97 25.16 1.53
CA CYS A 537 3.88 24.89 2.98
C CYS A 537 4.67 25.90 3.83
N SER A 538 5.22 26.95 3.21
CA SER A 538 5.94 28.02 3.89
C SER A 538 4.97 29.03 4.50
N ASP A 539 5.49 29.93 5.33
CA ASP A 539 4.74 31.04 5.91
C ASP A 539 4.79 32.31 5.03
N GLU A 540 5.38 32.21 3.82
CA GLU A 540 5.52 33.29 2.83
C GLU A 540 4.83 32.92 1.52
N ASP A 541 4.36 33.93 0.77
CA ASP A 541 3.84 33.75 -0.59
C ASP A 541 4.98 33.51 -1.56
N ILE A 542 4.76 32.67 -2.57
CA ILE A 542 5.77 32.32 -3.56
C ILE A 542 5.30 32.59 -4.98
N GLU A 543 6.23 32.91 -5.87
CA GLU A 543 5.93 33.01 -7.29
C GLU A 543 5.98 31.62 -7.94
N VAL A 544 4.99 31.32 -8.75
CA VAL A 544 4.85 30.06 -9.49
C VAL A 544 4.59 30.32 -10.97
N PRO A 545 5.13 29.49 -11.87
CA PRO A 545 4.83 29.61 -13.29
C PRO A 545 3.39 29.18 -13.58
N LYS A 546 2.72 29.90 -14.48
CA LYS A 546 1.35 29.59 -14.97
C LYS A 546 1.27 29.18 -16.44
N ASP A 547 2.40 28.90 -17.06
CA ASP A 547 2.41 28.28 -18.38
C ASP A 547 1.79 26.88 -18.33
N GLY A 548 1.14 26.47 -19.42
CA GLY A 548 0.41 25.22 -19.50
C GLY A 548 -1.06 25.31 -19.03
N GLU A 549 -1.70 24.17 -18.90
CA GLU A 549 -3.09 24.02 -18.47
C GLU A 549 -3.19 23.89 -16.95
N VAL A 550 -3.89 24.80 -16.29
CA VAL A 550 -4.19 24.68 -14.85
C VAL A 550 -5.29 23.64 -14.66
N LEU A 551 -4.95 22.53 -14.02
CA LEU A 551 -5.89 21.44 -13.71
C LEU A 551 -6.60 21.66 -12.39
N PHE A 552 -5.89 22.25 -11.42
CA PHE A 552 -6.43 22.55 -10.09
C PHE A 552 -5.62 23.67 -9.44
N GLU A 553 -6.30 24.61 -8.81
CA GLU A 553 -5.67 25.63 -8.00
C GLU A 553 -6.49 25.97 -6.76
N ARG A 554 -5.78 26.31 -5.68
CA ARG A 554 -6.33 26.85 -4.45
C ARG A 554 -5.36 27.86 -3.85
N HIS A 555 -5.87 29.00 -3.40
CA HIS A 555 -5.04 30.10 -2.88
C HIS A 555 -3.91 30.51 -3.83
N CYS A 556 -4.24 30.63 -5.11
CA CYS A 556 -3.36 31.11 -6.16
C CYS A 556 -3.99 32.36 -6.79
N ILE A 557 -3.26 33.47 -6.75
CA ILE A 557 -3.68 34.75 -7.34
C ILE A 557 -2.67 35.12 -8.42
N ASP A 558 -3.08 35.10 -9.66
CA ASP A 558 -2.19 35.27 -10.82
C ASP A 558 -0.99 34.29 -10.74
N THR A 559 0.22 34.76 -10.55
CA THR A 559 1.44 33.96 -10.40
C THR A 559 1.84 33.76 -8.94
N THR A 560 1.09 34.27 -7.98
CA THR A 560 1.41 34.21 -6.55
C THR A 560 0.65 33.07 -5.88
N LEU A 561 1.35 32.08 -5.39
CA LEU A 561 0.79 31.00 -4.59
C LEU A 561 0.93 31.31 -3.09
N LEU A 562 -0.21 31.60 -2.46
CA LEU A 562 -0.27 32.00 -1.05
C LEU A 562 0.10 30.81 -0.13
N THR A 563 0.33 31.09 1.17
CA THR A 563 0.54 30.07 2.21
C THR A 563 -0.55 29.00 2.19
N ASN A 564 -0.17 27.72 2.23
CA ASN A 564 -1.01 26.52 2.03
C ASN A 564 -1.73 26.47 0.68
N GLY A 565 -1.27 27.24 -0.31
CA GLY A 565 -1.76 27.19 -1.68
C GLY A 565 -1.35 25.93 -2.41
N ILE A 566 -2.17 25.52 -3.38
CA ILE A 566 -1.96 24.34 -4.20
C ILE A 566 -2.09 24.76 -5.66
N LEU A 567 -1.15 24.34 -6.49
CA LEU A 567 -1.22 24.45 -7.94
C LEU A 567 -0.91 23.08 -8.57
N ILE A 568 -1.84 22.59 -9.37
CA ILE A 568 -1.62 21.39 -10.21
C ILE A 568 -1.84 21.84 -11.66
N ARG A 569 -0.81 21.68 -12.49
CA ARG A 569 -0.84 22.09 -13.89
C ARG A 569 -0.26 21.04 -14.82
N LYS A 570 -0.70 21.05 -16.06
CA LYS A 570 -0.22 20.15 -17.10
C LYS A 570 0.58 20.93 -18.13
N ILE A 571 1.79 20.48 -18.37
CA ILE A 571 2.65 20.96 -19.44
C ILE A 571 2.66 19.92 -20.54
N VAL A 572 2.34 20.34 -21.76
CA VAL A 572 2.42 19.49 -22.95
C VAL A 572 3.67 19.91 -23.72
N GLY A 573 4.61 18.99 -23.82
CA GLY A 573 5.84 19.21 -24.61
C GLY A 573 5.49 19.43 -26.09
N ASN A 574 6.21 20.31 -26.76
CA ASN A 574 6.15 20.46 -28.20
C ASN A 574 6.80 19.23 -28.84
N GLY A 575 6.06 18.11 -28.88
CA GLY A 575 6.44 17.01 -29.77
C GLY A 575 6.56 17.59 -31.19
N ASP A 576 7.63 17.24 -31.87
CA ASP A 576 7.92 17.69 -33.24
C ASP A 576 6.62 17.75 -34.05
N LYS A 577 6.32 18.97 -34.56
CA LYS A 577 5.29 19.19 -35.56
C LYS A 577 5.68 18.53 -36.85
#